data_e91975a5f61caf55227cc728d63d45a9
#
_entry.id   e91975a5f61caf55227cc728d63d45a9
#
_cell.length_a   1.000
_cell.length_b   1.000
_cell.length_c   1.000
_cell.angle_alpha   90.00
_cell.angle_beta   90.00
_cell.angle_gamma   90.00
#
_symmetry.space_group_name_H-M   'P 1'
#
loop_
_entity.id
_entity.type
_entity.pdbx_description
1 polymer ?
#
loop_
_entity_poly.entity_id
_entity_poly.type
_entity_poly.pdbx_seq_one_letter_code
_entity_poly.pdbx_strand_id
1 'polypeptide(L)'
;QRPDIQLVVLTNSVHIIQTLAVKANVRVIGLGGEYSAKYEDFVGVLAEQMLKEFVINKLFFSCHGISHEGGIRESNEHHARLKQQMLLSSEHKILLADSSKFGRRSFARICHYREIDTLITDHLEDEEFRQELAWSNVNVIEVSPSPLQKKTKNSRNDPLAAANN
;
A
#
# COMPACT_ATOMS: atom_id res chain seq x y z
N GLN A 1 -2.63 5.37 -21.93
CA GLN A 1 -2.16 6.66 -21.37
C GLN A 1 -3.20 7.74 -21.66
N ARG A 2 -3.49 8.56 -20.67
CA ARG A 2 -4.35 9.74 -20.83
C ARG A 2 -3.47 10.98 -20.76
N PRO A 3 -2.95 11.47 -21.88
CA PRO A 3 -1.99 12.57 -21.93
C PRO A 3 -2.56 13.92 -21.49
N ASP A 4 -3.87 14.00 -21.40
CA ASP A 4 -4.65 15.16 -20.96
C ASP A 4 -4.64 15.35 -19.42
N ILE A 5 -4.22 14.36 -18.65
CA ILE A 5 -4.21 14.42 -17.19
C ILE A 5 -2.81 14.81 -16.70
N GLN A 6 -2.72 15.93 -15.97
CA GLN A 6 -1.54 16.32 -15.22
C GLN A 6 -1.67 15.78 -13.79
N LEU A 7 -0.69 14.99 -13.36
CA LEU A 7 -0.66 14.39 -12.03
C LEU A 7 0.52 14.93 -11.21
N VAL A 8 0.27 15.14 -9.92
CA VAL A 8 1.32 15.27 -8.91
C VAL A 8 1.28 14.01 -8.06
N VAL A 9 2.39 13.29 -8.03
CA VAL A 9 2.53 12.06 -7.25
C VAL A 9 3.55 12.29 -6.14
N LEU A 10 3.08 12.18 -4.90
CA LEU A 10 3.90 12.22 -3.70
C LEU A 10 4.15 10.79 -3.25
N THR A 11 5.41 10.38 -3.11
CA THR A 11 5.77 8.99 -2.78
C THR A 11 7.07 8.89 -1.99
N ASN A 12 7.14 7.89 -1.10
CA ASN A 12 8.38 7.52 -0.41
C ASN A 12 9.14 6.38 -1.12
N SER A 13 8.56 5.73 -2.14
CA SER A 13 9.15 4.59 -2.83
C SER A 13 10.11 5.02 -3.93
N VAL A 14 11.35 4.55 -3.86
CA VAL A 14 12.38 4.78 -4.89
C VAL A 14 11.94 4.19 -6.22
N HIS A 15 11.33 3.02 -6.21
CA HIS A 15 10.83 2.37 -7.43
C HIS A 15 9.74 3.20 -8.14
N ILE A 16 8.81 3.77 -7.39
CA ILE A 16 7.77 4.64 -7.95
C ILE A 16 8.38 5.93 -8.49
N ILE A 17 9.35 6.54 -7.78
CA ILE A 17 10.07 7.72 -8.26
C ILE A 17 10.71 7.43 -9.61
N GLN A 18 11.49 6.36 -9.74
CA GLN A 18 12.18 5.98 -10.97
C GLN A 18 11.20 5.69 -12.12
N THR A 19 10.10 5.00 -11.82
CA THR A 19 9.10 4.62 -12.82
C THR A 19 8.34 5.82 -13.39
N LEU A 20 8.01 6.79 -12.53
CA LEU A 20 7.14 7.91 -12.90
C LEU A 20 7.91 9.15 -13.33
N ALA A 21 9.16 9.34 -12.89
CA ALA A 21 9.96 10.52 -13.24
C ALA A 21 10.19 10.71 -14.75
N VAL A 22 10.10 9.61 -15.53
CA VAL A 22 10.24 9.64 -17.00
C VAL A 22 8.92 9.95 -17.73
N LYS A 23 7.82 10.17 -17.02
CA LYS A 23 6.50 10.45 -17.61
C LYS A 23 6.27 11.95 -17.70
N ALA A 24 6.10 12.49 -18.91
CA ALA A 24 6.00 13.93 -19.16
C ALA A 24 4.80 14.62 -18.46
N ASN A 25 3.73 13.86 -18.20
CA ASN A 25 2.52 14.38 -17.56
C ASN A 25 2.44 14.10 -16.05
N VAL A 26 3.54 13.66 -15.43
CA VAL A 26 3.61 13.35 -13.99
C VAL A 26 4.72 14.16 -13.34
N ARG A 27 4.35 15.01 -12.39
CA ARG A 27 5.30 15.64 -11.47
C ARG A 27 5.47 14.72 -10.26
N VAL A 28 6.68 14.24 -10.01
CA VAL A 28 6.97 13.38 -8.87
C VAL A 28 7.62 14.20 -7.76
N ILE A 29 7.10 14.07 -6.54
CA ILE A 29 7.68 14.60 -5.31
C ILE A 29 8.08 13.39 -4.46
N GLY A 30 9.39 13.16 -4.32
CA GLY A 30 9.91 12.11 -3.45
C GLY A 30 9.95 12.60 -2.00
N LEU A 31 9.38 11.80 -1.08
CA LEU A 31 9.59 12.03 0.35
C LEU A 31 11.03 11.66 0.70
N GLY A 32 11.72 12.58 1.38
CA GLY A 32 13.04 12.31 1.94
C GLY A 32 12.96 11.59 3.29
N GLY A 33 14.12 11.30 3.89
CA GLY A 33 14.18 10.68 5.21
C GLY A 33 15.25 9.61 5.31
N GLU A 34 15.05 8.66 6.22
CA GLU A 34 15.90 7.50 6.38
C GLU A 34 15.60 6.46 5.31
N TYR A 35 16.62 6.04 4.56
CA TYR A 35 16.46 5.03 3.51
C TYR A 35 16.41 3.62 4.09
N SER A 36 15.37 2.90 3.77
CA SER A 36 15.19 1.49 4.11
C SER A 36 15.58 0.62 2.92
N ALA A 37 16.75 -0.01 2.97
CA ALA A 37 17.25 -0.86 1.89
C ALA A 37 16.36 -2.11 1.65
N LYS A 38 15.70 -2.62 2.70
CA LYS A 38 14.82 -3.79 2.61
C LYS A 38 13.55 -3.51 1.79
N TYR A 39 13.03 -2.28 1.85
CA TYR A 39 11.77 -1.90 1.23
C TYR A 39 11.97 -0.92 0.07
N GLU A 40 13.23 -0.48 -0.16
CA GLU A 40 13.62 0.50 -1.18
C GLU A 40 12.76 1.77 -1.12
N ASP A 41 12.61 2.28 0.11
CA ASP A 41 11.78 3.46 0.39
C ASP A 41 12.39 4.34 1.50
N PHE A 42 11.79 5.52 1.69
CA PHE A 42 12.16 6.46 2.74
C PHE A 42 11.12 6.47 3.85
N VAL A 43 11.58 6.48 5.11
CA VAL A 43 10.76 6.51 6.32
C VAL A 43 11.33 7.49 7.34
N GLY A 44 10.71 7.59 8.50
CA GLY A 44 11.17 8.36 9.65
C GLY A 44 10.64 9.78 9.70
N VAL A 45 11.10 10.50 10.72
CA VAL A 45 10.53 11.81 11.14
C VAL A 45 10.53 12.84 10.02
N LEU A 46 11.58 12.87 9.18
CA LEU A 46 11.68 13.85 8.08
C LEU A 46 10.61 13.60 7.02
N ALA A 47 10.36 12.32 6.66
CA ALA A 47 9.30 11.96 5.73
C ALA A 47 7.92 12.31 6.30
N GLU A 48 7.70 12.04 7.59
CA GLU A 48 6.45 12.39 8.28
C GLU A 48 6.22 13.91 8.36
N GLN A 49 7.26 14.69 8.63
CA GLN A 49 7.17 16.16 8.67
C GLN A 49 6.87 16.73 7.29
N MET A 50 7.55 16.24 6.25
CA MET A 50 7.32 16.68 4.88
C MET A 50 5.86 16.48 4.45
N LEU A 51 5.21 15.38 4.85
CA LEU A 51 3.80 15.11 4.53
C LEU A 51 2.83 16.15 5.06
N LYS A 52 3.14 16.80 6.19
CA LYS A 52 2.27 17.82 6.81
C LYS A 52 2.11 19.08 5.98
N GLU A 53 3.03 19.31 5.04
CA GLU A 53 3.02 20.47 4.15
C GLU A 53 2.08 20.27 2.93
N PHE A 54 1.46 19.08 2.79
CA PHE A 54 0.65 18.73 1.64
C PHE A 54 -0.77 18.33 2.03
N VAL A 55 -1.73 18.70 1.18
CA VAL A 55 -3.07 18.12 1.14
C VAL A 55 -3.13 17.18 -0.05
N ILE A 56 -3.44 15.91 0.21
CA ILE A 56 -3.41 14.82 -0.77
C ILE A 56 -4.85 14.44 -1.12
N ASN A 57 -5.23 14.57 -2.38
CA ASN A 57 -6.60 14.20 -2.79
C ASN A 57 -6.88 12.71 -2.67
N LYS A 58 -5.92 11.87 -3.08
CA LYS A 58 -6.08 10.40 -3.04
C LYS A 58 -4.81 9.73 -2.53
N LEU A 59 -4.96 8.95 -1.50
CA LEU A 59 -3.93 8.06 -0.98
C LEU A 59 -4.18 6.64 -1.46
N PHE A 60 -3.17 6.01 -2.04
CA PHE A 60 -3.12 4.58 -2.27
C PHE A 60 -2.07 3.98 -1.35
N PHE A 61 -2.46 3.07 -0.49
CA PHE A 61 -1.53 2.42 0.44
C PHE A 61 -1.85 0.94 0.59
N SER A 62 -0.89 0.18 1.07
CA SER A 62 -1.03 -1.23 1.38
C SER A 62 -0.73 -1.51 2.85
N CYS A 63 -0.94 -2.76 3.30
CA CYS A 63 -0.68 -3.18 4.66
C CYS A 63 0.02 -4.55 4.69
N HIS A 64 0.52 -4.92 5.87
CA HIS A 64 1.05 -6.26 6.09
C HIS A 64 -0.05 -7.25 6.49
N GLY A 65 -1.07 -6.80 7.20
CA GLY A 65 -2.19 -7.64 7.62
C GLY A 65 -3.43 -6.84 8.07
N ILE A 66 -4.56 -7.51 8.03
CA ILE A 66 -5.88 -7.01 8.40
C ILE A 66 -6.50 -8.02 9.37
N SER A 67 -6.91 -7.59 10.56
CA SER A 67 -7.52 -8.46 11.57
C SER A 67 -8.72 -7.80 12.23
N HIS A 68 -9.75 -8.58 12.60
CA HIS A 68 -10.97 -8.13 13.28
C HIS A 68 -10.66 -7.27 14.52
N GLU A 69 -9.80 -7.75 15.40
CA GLU A 69 -9.48 -7.05 16.66
C GLU A 69 -8.58 -5.82 16.49
N GLY A 70 -7.76 -5.80 15.47
CA GLY A 70 -6.66 -4.83 15.35
C GLY A 70 -6.74 -3.89 14.16
N GLY A 71 -7.70 -4.08 13.26
CA GLY A 71 -7.79 -3.29 12.05
C GLY A 71 -6.62 -3.52 11.10
N ILE A 72 -6.19 -2.47 10.43
CA ILE A 72 -5.16 -2.48 9.39
C ILE A 72 -3.79 -2.25 10.02
N ARG A 73 -2.84 -3.18 9.76
CA ARG A 73 -1.55 -3.23 10.46
C ARG A 73 -0.35 -3.37 9.53
N GLU A 74 0.82 -2.97 10.06
CA GLU A 74 2.12 -3.05 9.42
C GLU A 74 3.10 -3.89 10.27
N SER A 75 4.12 -4.45 9.65
CA SER A 75 5.16 -5.23 10.33
C SER A 75 6.26 -4.36 10.97
N ASN A 76 6.37 -3.11 10.56
CA ASN A 76 7.39 -2.17 11.01
C ASN A 76 6.73 -0.86 11.47
N GLU A 77 7.15 -0.34 12.63
CA GLU A 77 6.56 0.86 13.24
C GLU A 77 6.85 2.15 12.46
N HIS A 78 8.00 2.27 11.82
CA HIS A 78 8.33 3.47 11.02
C HIS A 78 7.42 3.55 9.79
N HIS A 79 7.16 2.40 9.13
CA HIS A 79 6.20 2.34 8.03
C HIS A 79 4.76 2.59 8.50
N ALA A 80 4.39 2.08 9.69
CA ALA A 80 3.07 2.34 10.26
C ALA A 80 2.87 3.83 10.55
N ARG A 81 3.84 4.50 11.18
CA ARG A 81 3.80 5.94 11.47
C ARG A 81 3.72 6.80 10.22
N LEU A 82 4.54 6.48 9.20
CA LEU A 82 4.49 7.19 7.93
C LEU A 82 3.11 7.05 7.28
N LYS A 83 2.53 5.84 7.26
CA LYS A 83 1.18 5.60 6.74
C LYS A 83 0.09 6.31 7.54
N GLN A 84 0.22 6.38 8.88
CA GLN A 84 -0.67 7.20 9.71
C GLN A 84 -0.62 8.68 9.29
N GLN A 85 0.57 9.22 9.06
CA GLN A 85 0.71 10.61 8.60
C GLN A 85 0.15 10.80 7.19
N MET A 86 0.33 9.83 6.27
CA MET A 86 -0.29 9.84 4.94
C MET A 86 -1.82 9.89 5.02
N LEU A 87 -2.43 9.09 5.92
CA LEU A 87 -3.87 9.09 6.14
C LEU A 87 -4.38 10.44 6.65
N LEU A 88 -3.66 11.07 7.60
CA LEU A 88 -4.02 12.38 8.14
C LEU A 88 -3.94 13.50 7.09
N SER A 89 -3.02 13.40 6.14
CA SER A 89 -2.83 14.40 5.08
C SER A 89 -3.73 14.17 3.86
N SER A 90 -4.58 13.12 3.85
CA SER A 90 -5.31 12.68 2.66
C SER A 90 -6.81 12.82 2.80
N GLU A 91 -7.47 13.28 1.73
CA GLU A 91 -8.92 13.42 1.65
C GLU A 91 -9.61 12.07 1.37
N HIS A 92 -9.09 11.27 0.43
CA HIS A 92 -9.66 9.97 0.06
C HIS A 92 -8.62 8.86 0.19
N LYS A 93 -8.92 7.87 1.01
CA LYS A 93 -7.98 6.83 1.47
C LYS A 93 -8.35 5.47 0.88
N ILE A 94 -7.49 4.95 0.01
CA ILE A 94 -7.72 3.72 -0.75
C ILE A 94 -6.70 2.68 -0.30
N LEU A 95 -7.19 1.64 0.38
CA LEU A 95 -6.39 0.49 0.77
C LEU A 95 -6.33 -0.52 -0.38
N LEU A 96 -5.11 -0.93 -0.75
CA LEU A 96 -4.85 -2.01 -1.69
C LEU A 96 -4.37 -3.23 -0.91
N ALA A 97 -5.17 -4.28 -0.84
CA ALA A 97 -4.83 -5.48 -0.07
C ALA A 97 -5.39 -6.72 -0.78
N ASP A 98 -4.53 -7.68 -1.08
CA ASP A 98 -4.96 -8.97 -1.58
C ASP A 98 -5.53 -9.86 -0.47
N SER A 99 -6.24 -10.92 -0.85
CA SER A 99 -6.92 -11.85 0.06
C SER A 99 -6.00 -12.47 1.12
N SER A 100 -4.71 -12.60 0.86
CA SER A 100 -3.74 -13.13 1.82
C SER A 100 -3.48 -12.23 3.04
N LYS A 101 -4.00 -11.00 3.03
CA LYS A 101 -3.84 -10.04 4.12
C LYS A 101 -4.90 -10.18 5.20
N PHE A 102 -6.06 -10.73 4.87
CA PHE A 102 -7.15 -10.92 5.82
C PHE A 102 -6.82 -12.03 6.84
N GLY A 103 -7.25 -11.85 8.08
CA GLY A 103 -6.94 -12.74 9.19
C GLY A 103 -5.48 -12.70 9.67
N ARG A 104 -4.61 -11.91 9.01
CA ARG A 104 -3.19 -11.83 9.34
C ARG A 104 -2.93 -10.77 10.39
N ARG A 105 -2.43 -11.21 11.55
CA ARG A 105 -1.96 -10.30 12.61
C ARG A 105 -0.61 -9.68 12.23
N SER A 106 -0.38 -8.44 12.68
CA SER A 106 0.88 -7.74 12.49
C SER A 106 1.18 -6.79 13.65
N PHE A 107 2.41 -6.29 13.72
CA PHE A 107 2.96 -5.63 14.91
C PHE A 107 2.33 -4.26 15.19
N ALA A 108 2.45 -3.33 14.23
CA ALA A 108 2.07 -1.95 14.42
C ALA A 108 0.75 -1.61 13.72
N ARG A 109 -0.17 -0.94 14.41
CA ARG A 109 -1.43 -0.51 13.81
C ARG A 109 -1.21 0.72 12.93
N ILE A 110 -1.78 0.68 11.72
CA ILE A 110 -1.88 1.83 10.83
C ILE A 110 -3.16 2.61 11.19
N CYS A 111 -4.34 1.96 11.06
CA CYS A 111 -5.65 2.57 11.27
C CYS A 111 -6.73 1.51 11.52
N HIS A 112 -7.93 1.96 11.83
CA HIS A 112 -9.14 1.13 11.81
C HIS A 112 -9.85 1.22 10.45
N TYR A 113 -10.80 0.31 10.18
CA TYR A 113 -11.58 0.28 8.94
C TYR A 113 -12.30 1.60 8.65
N ARG A 114 -12.92 2.22 9.66
CA ARG A 114 -13.64 3.50 9.55
C ARG A 114 -12.77 4.69 9.10
N GLU A 115 -11.46 4.51 9.05
CA GLU A 115 -10.51 5.56 8.66
C GLU A 115 -10.09 5.45 7.20
N ILE A 116 -10.66 4.46 6.45
CA ILE A 116 -10.47 4.33 5.02
C ILE A 116 -11.81 4.47 4.29
N ASP A 117 -11.76 4.91 3.04
CA ASP A 117 -12.96 5.12 2.22
C ASP A 117 -13.20 3.95 1.27
N THR A 118 -12.13 3.35 0.76
CA THR A 118 -12.21 2.27 -0.23
C THR A 118 -11.19 1.17 0.07
N LEU A 119 -11.62 -0.07 -0.07
CA LEU A 119 -10.77 -1.25 -0.15
C LEU A 119 -10.82 -1.82 -1.56
N ILE A 120 -9.66 -2.03 -2.18
CA ILE A 120 -9.53 -2.77 -3.43
C ILE A 120 -8.82 -4.08 -3.13
N THR A 121 -9.48 -5.20 -3.43
CA THR A 121 -8.97 -6.56 -3.18
C THR A 121 -9.23 -7.47 -4.38
N ASP A 122 -8.51 -8.59 -4.46
CA ASP A 122 -8.77 -9.62 -5.47
C ASP A 122 -9.97 -10.49 -5.07
N HIS A 123 -10.12 -10.80 -3.79
CA HIS A 123 -11.19 -11.64 -3.28
C HIS A 123 -11.37 -11.45 -1.77
N LEU A 124 -12.63 -11.47 -1.31
CA LEU A 124 -13.00 -11.38 0.10
C LEU A 124 -14.03 -12.47 0.43
N GLU A 125 -13.54 -13.63 0.89
CA GLU A 125 -14.40 -14.78 1.24
C GLU A 125 -15.07 -14.62 2.62
N ASP A 126 -14.37 -13.97 3.55
CA ASP A 126 -14.79 -13.86 4.93
C ASP A 126 -15.95 -12.88 5.08
N GLU A 127 -17.12 -13.41 5.40
CA GLU A 127 -18.35 -12.64 5.54
C GLU A 127 -18.33 -11.71 6.76
N GLU A 128 -17.61 -12.06 7.82
CA GLU A 128 -17.45 -11.22 9.01
C GLU A 128 -16.67 -9.94 8.65
N PHE A 129 -15.55 -10.06 7.92
CA PHE A 129 -14.84 -8.89 7.40
C PHE A 129 -15.71 -8.05 6.46
N ARG A 130 -16.52 -8.68 5.62
CA ARG A 130 -17.43 -7.99 4.71
C ARG A 130 -18.43 -7.13 5.47
N GLN A 131 -19.01 -7.69 6.54
CA GLN A 131 -19.94 -6.97 7.41
C GLN A 131 -19.27 -5.84 8.18
N GLU A 132 -18.08 -6.05 8.74
CA GLU A 132 -17.31 -5.00 9.44
C GLU A 132 -16.97 -3.82 8.53
N LEU A 133 -16.56 -4.09 7.31
CA LEU A 133 -16.28 -3.06 6.31
C LEU A 133 -17.55 -2.29 5.93
N ALA A 134 -18.67 -2.98 5.75
CA ALA A 134 -19.97 -2.36 5.46
C ALA A 134 -20.45 -1.46 6.61
N TRP A 135 -20.35 -1.91 7.87
CA TRP A 135 -20.69 -1.09 9.05
C TRP A 135 -19.77 0.13 9.20
N SER A 136 -18.55 0.04 8.69
CA SER A 136 -17.59 1.12 8.67
C SER A 136 -17.74 2.05 7.45
N ASN A 137 -18.74 1.84 6.60
CA ASN A 137 -19.01 2.57 5.35
C ASN A 137 -17.84 2.50 4.34
N VAL A 138 -17.08 1.41 4.33
CA VAL A 138 -15.99 1.20 3.38
C VAL A 138 -16.53 0.67 2.06
N ASN A 139 -16.23 1.34 0.96
CA ASN A 139 -16.55 0.84 -0.38
C ASN A 139 -15.58 -0.28 -0.76
N VAL A 140 -16.09 -1.51 -0.94
CA VAL A 140 -15.28 -2.67 -1.33
C VAL A 140 -15.36 -2.89 -2.82
N ILE A 141 -14.19 -2.91 -3.49
CA ILE A 141 -14.06 -3.20 -4.92
C ILE A 141 -13.26 -4.49 -5.07
N GLU A 142 -13.94 -5.55 -5.52
CA GLU A 142 -13.29 -6.82 -5.84
C GLU A 142 -12.88 -6.82 -7.32
N VAL A 143 -11.60 -7.14 -7.60
CA VAL A 143 -11.03 -7.18 -8.94
C VAL A 143 -10.56 -8.59 -9.27
N SER A 144 -11.12 -9.21 -10.29
CA SER A 144 -10.64 -10.50 -10.76
C SER A 144 -9.24 -10.35 -11.36
N PRO A 145 -8.28 -11.24 -11.04
CA PRO A 145 -6.97 -11.21 -11.66
C PRO A 145 -7.09 -11.37 -13.17
N SER A 146 -6.43 -10.49 -13.92
CA SER A 146 -6.38 -10.60 -15.38
C SER A 146 -5.77 -11.96 -15.79
N PRO A 147 -6.28 -12.62 -16.85
CA PRO A 147 -5.75 -13.90 -17.34
C PRO A 147 -4.25 -13.90 -17.62
N LEU A 148 -3.65 -12.74 -17.88
CA LEU A 148 -2.23 -12.57 -18.18
C LEU A 148 -1.30 -12.76 -16.96
N GLN A 149 -1.82 -12.69 -15.73
CA GLN A 149 -0.98 -12.82 -14.51
C GLN A 149 -0.86 -14.27 -14.00
N LYS A 150 -1.61 -15.22 -14.53
CA LYS A 150 -1.55 -16.63 -14.12
C LYS A 150 -0.27 -17.37 -14.55
N LYS A 151 0.55 -16.81 -15.47
CA LYS A 151 1.73 -17.48 -16.03
C LYS A 151 3.05 -17.28 -15.25
N THR A 152 3.12 -16.42 -14.26
CA THR A 152 4.40 -16.06 -13.59
C THR A 152 4.63 -16.71 -12.22
N LYS A 153 3.71 -17.51 -11.69
CA LYS A 153 3.89 -18.17 -10.39
C LYS A 153 4.59 -19.56 -10.44
N ASN A 154 4.93 -20.08 -11.64
CA ASN A 154 5.45 -21.47 -11.77
C ASN A 154 6.89 -21.58 -12.26
N SER A 155 7.75 -20.55 -12.16
CA SER A 155 9.17 -20.70 -12.55
C SER A 155 10.11 -19.95 -11.58
N ARG A 156 10.15 -20.41 -10.33
CA ARG A 156 11.33 -20.25 -9.47
C ARG A 156 11.68 -21.63 -8.93
N ASN A 157 12.11 -22.53 -9.83
CA ASN A 157 13.00 -23.61 -9.46
C ASN A 157 14.38 -22.98 -9.34
N ASP A 158 14.88 -22.92 -8.13
CA ASP A 158 16.22 -22.49 -7.75
C ASP A 158 17.25 -23.55 -8.22
N PRO A 159 18.21 -23.25 -9.12
CA PRO A 159 19.21 -24.23 -9.57
C PRO A 159 20.50 -24.22 -8.72
N LEU A 160 20.49 -23.82 -7.45
CA LEU A 160 21.69 -23.73 -6.60
C LEU A 160 21.77 -24.76 -5.46
N ALA A 161 21.16 -25.95 -5.63
CA ALA A 161 21.27 -27.05 -4.64
C ALA A 161 22.02 -28.27 -5.18
N ALA A 162 22.99 -28.12 -6.10
CA ALA A 162 23.79 -29.26 -6.60
C ALA A 162 25.24 -28.86 -6.87
N ALA A 163 25.96 -28.45 -5.83
CA ALA A 163 27.44 -28.45 -5.88
C ALA A 163 28.00 -28.44 -4.44
N ASN A 164 28.01 -29.60 -3.79
CA ASN A 164 28.97 -29.98 -2.76
C ASN A 164 28.79 -31.49 -2.45
N ASN A 165 29.52 -32.31 -3.19
CA ASN A 165 30.11 -33.57 -2.76
C ASN A 165 31.53 -33.62 -3.31
#